data_e97ac244274a33426c5bcc88b89b0a5d
#
_entry.id   e97ac244274a33426c5bcc88b89b0a5d
#
_cell.length_a   1.000
_cell.length_b   1.000
_cell.length_c   1.000
_cell.angle_alpha   90.00
_cell.angle_beta   90.00
_cell.angle_gamma   90.00
#
_symmetry.space_group_name_H-M   'P 1'
#
loop_
_entity.id
_entity.type
_entity.pdbx_description
1 polymer ?
#
loop_
_entity_poly.entity_id
_entity_poly.type
_entity_poly.pdbx_seq_one_letter_code
_entity_poly.pdbx_strand_id
1 'polypeptide(L)'
;MNSSIFQFRFLKATLIWAFLLGVVFTSCSKKDSTPPPPPADKAALQVAVTTAQGLNDNSVEGTKPGQYEVGNKATLTAALTASKLVLADPNATQASINNTTAQLLAAIAAYQGHRINEIAAASLVGFWKMNGNANDSSGNGNNGTVTAGHAYFGAGTPTLVADRFGRAGLAYHFDKGGNIDVPYKASLNPQQMSISLWAQWDSVGRTINTDTYTFVAMNRWNGYKFQLQSGHLPFYTVKVIRPAGDTTIYDRDNAGIAVPIKTWRHLVVTFKSGFMSFYINGDLVKTWDATTPGPVPGNALTLANPVDFVIGQDLPTNKYLTVDATGNLLVNYGGFFTGDMDDVMFYNIALDGPQVKSIFLNQNTL
;
A
#
# COMPACT_ATOMS: atom_id res chain seq x y z
N MET A 1 -40.21 -30.80 -14.72
CA MET A 1 -40.92 -31.89 -14.03
C MET A 1 -40.13 -32.29 -12.82
N ASN A 2 -40.82 -32.36 -11.71
CA ASN A 2 -40.52 -32.79 -10.35
C ASN A 2 -39.84 -31.76 -9.42
N SER A 3 -40.75 -31.11 -8.71
CA SER A 3 -40.62 -30.44 -7.44
C SER A 3 -40.48 -31.47 -6.30
N SER A 4 -39.68 -31.18 -5.29
CA SER A 4 -39.74 -31.83 -4.00
C SER A 4 -39.76 -30.79 -2.88
N ILE A 5 -40.93 -30.69 -2.28
CA ILE A 5 -41.26 -29.87 -1.12
C ILE A 5 -40.79 -30.63 0.12
N PHE A 6 -40.01 -29.99 1.00
CA PHE A 6 -39.72 -30.52 2.35
C PHE A 6 -40.61 -29.80 3.37
N GLN A 7 -41.49 -30.62 4.00
CA GLN A 7 -42.42 -30.19 5.05
C GLN A 7 -41.72 -30.22 6.42
N PHE A 8 -41.91 -29.15 7.18
CA PHE A 8 -41.61 -29.06 8.61
C PHE A 8 -42.68 -29.81 9.42
N ARG A 9 -42.28 -30.78 10.23
CA ARG A 9 -43.14 -31.44 11.23
C ARG A 9 -42.96 -30.76 12.60
N PHE A 10 -44.02 -30.21 13.10
CA PHE A 10 -44.15 -29.78 14.50
C PHE A 10 -44.38 -30.97 15.40
N LEU A 11 -43.55 -31.14 16.43
CA LEU A 11 -43.78 -32.13 17.51
C LEU A 11 -44.39 -31.38 18.70
N LYS A 12 -45.65 -31.79 19.07
CA LYS A 12 -46.35 -31.36 20.27
C LYS A 12 -45.82 -32.18 21.43
N ALA A 13 -45.33 -31.53 22.49
CA ALA A 13 -45.04 -32.16 23.76
C ALA A 13 -46.21 -31.98 24.73
N THR A 14 -46.77 -33.08 25.18
CA THR A 14 -47.86 -33.20 26.12
C THR A 14 -47.39 -33.02 27.56
N LEU A 15 -48.10 -32.18 28.34
CA LEU A 15 -47.96 -32.07 29.81
C LEU A 15 -48.44 -33.34 30.49
N ILE A 16 -47.64 -33.88 31.41
CA ILE A 16 -48.07 -34.86 32.42
C ILE A 16 -47.87 -34.23 33.79
N TRP A 17 -49.00 -34.02 34.48
CA TRP A 17 -49.04 -33.64 35.90
C TRP A 17 -48.88 -34.92 36.76
N ALA A 18 -47.89 -34.93 37.64
CA ALA A 18 -47.86 -35.92 38.76
C ALA A 18 -47.76 -35.17 40.07
N PHE A 19 -48.81 -35.31 40.85
CA PHE A 19 -48.92 -34.90 42.24
C PHE A 19 -48.14 -35.87 43.13
N LEU A 20 -47.19 -35.37 43.93
CA LEU A 20 -46.64 -36.16 45.03
C LEU A 20 -46.45 -35.34 46.29
N LEU A 21 -46.98 -35.91 47.35
CA LEU A 21 -47.14 -35.42 48.72
C LEU A 21 -45.84 -34.89 49.34
N GLY A 22 -46.05 -33.92 50.22
CA GLY A 22 -44.99 -33.28 50.98
C GLY A 22 -44.40 -34.15 52.08
N VAL A 23 -43.11 -33.96 52.23
CA VAL A 23 -42.40 -34.23 53.50
C VAL A 23 -41.67 -32.93 53.84
N VAL A 24 -42.13 -32.24 54.85
CA VAL A 24 -41.48 -31.04 55.37
C VAL A 24 -40.27 -31.50 56.20
N PHE A 25 -39.07 -31.50 55.59
CA PHE A 25 -37.83 -31.46 56.34
C PHE A 25 -37.46 -30.02 56.62
N THR A 26 -37.62 -29.55 57.84
CA THR A 26 -37.00 -28.35 58.33
C THR A 26 -35.48 -28.57 58.42
N SER A 27 -34.80 -28.41 57.30
CA SER A 27 -33.36 -28.28 57.29
C SER A 27 -33.02 -26.86 57.67
N CYS A 28 -32.47 -26.63 58.83
CA CYS A 28 -31.70 -25.43 59.15
C CYS A 28 -30.51 -25.36 58.20
N SER A 29 -30.70 -24.71 57.06
CA SER A 29 -29.57 -24.30 56.22
C SER A 29 -28.82 -23.20 56.94
N LYS A 30 -27.64 -23.55 57.50
CA LYS A 30 -26.59 -22.56 57.74
C LYS A 30 -26.44 -21.77 56.44
N LYS A 31 -26.72 -20.47 56.46
CA LYS A 31 -26.24 -19.59 55.41
C LYS A 31 -24.73 -19.66 55.44
N ASP A 32 -24.16 -20.46 54.54
CA ASP A 32 -22.77 -20.32 54.22
C ASP A 32 -22.58 -18.92 53.66
N SER A 33 -22.07 -18.04 54.52
CA SER A 33 -21.64 -16.72 54.12
C SER A 33 -20.34 -16.89 53.38
N THR A 34 -20.43 -17.29 52.11
CA THR A 34 -19.30 -17.12 51.20
C THR A 34 -18.91 -15.65 51.24
N PRO A 35 -17.71 -15.29 51.60
CA PRO A 35 -17.30 -13.89 51.57
C PRO A 35 -17.56 -13.34 50.19
N PRO A 36 -18.03 -12.07 50.04
CA PRO A 36 -18.24 -11.48 48.73
C PRO A 36 -16.97 -11.58 47.93
N PRO A 37 -17.07 -11.88 46.63
CA PRO A 37 -15.89 -12.00 45.80
C PRO A 37 -15.07 -10.70 45.91
N PRO A 38 -13.75 -10.78 45.90
CA PRO A 38 -12.91 -9.58 45.94
C PRO A 38 -13.31 -8.61 44.83
N PRO A 39 -13.22 -7.29 45.07
CA PRO A 39 -13.50 -6.30 44.05
C PRO A 39 -12.65 -6.57 42.81
N ALA A 40 -13.25 -6.41 41.63
CA ALA A 40 -12.54 -6.60 40.39
C ALA A 40 -11.37 -5.60 40.25
N ASP A 41 -10.22 -6.10 39.82
CA ASP A 41 -9.03 -5.26 39.60
C ASP A 41 -9.17 -4.43 38.31
N LYS A 42 -9.12 -3.12 38.47
CA LYS A 42 -9.22 -2.15 37.39
C LYS A 42 -7.88 -1.44 37.05
N ALA A 43 -6.79 -1.81 37.70
CA ALA A 43 -5.53 -1.09 37.57
C ALA A 43 -5.03 -1.01 36.11
N ALA A 44 -5.05 -2.15 35.41
CA ALA A 44 -4.62 -2.20 34.00
C ALA A 44 -5.53 -1.35 33.08
N LEU A 45 -6.85 -1.38 33.30
CA LEU A 45 -7.80 -0.54 32.56
C LEU A 45 -7.55 0.95 32.84
N GLN A 46 -7.29 1.32 34.08
CA GLN A 46 -6.97 2.70 34.46
C GLN A 46 -5.73 3.22 33.73
N VAL A 47 -4.67 2.42 33.67
CA VAL A 47 -3.43 2.78 32.93
C VAL A 47 -3.71 2.96 31.45
N ALA A 48 -4.47 2.04 30.82
CA ALA A 48 -4.82 2.13 29.42
C ALA A 48 -5.68 3.37 29.12
N VAL A 49 -6.67 3.68 29.99
CA VAL A 49 -7.51 4.90 29.87
C VAL A 49 -6.66 6.16 29.96
N THR A 50 -5.70 6.22 30.91
CA THR A 50 -4.80 7.38 31.04
C THR A 50 -3.94 7.56 29.78
N THR A 51 -3.38 6.47 29.26
CA THR A 51 -2.60 6.48 28.03
C THR A 51 -3.42 6.95 26.83
N ALA A 52 -4.62 6.36 26.64
CA ALA A 52 -5.52 6.73 25.53
C ALA A 52 -5.99 8.20 25.65
N GLN A 53 -6.27 8.68 26.87
CA GLN A 53 -6.64 10.08 27.09
C GLN A 53 -5.52 11.02 26.71
N GLY A 54 -4.28 10.77 27.18
CA GLY A 54 -3.12 11.59 26.82
C GLY A 54 -2.87 11.62 25.29
N LEU A 55 -3.01 10.46 24.63
CA LEU A 55 -2.89 10.37 23.17
C LEU A 55 -4.02 11.14 22.47
N ASN A 56 -5.26 10.99 22.94
CA ASN A 56 -6.42 11.69 22.39
C ASN A 56 -6.28 13.22 22.51
N ASP A 57 -5.81 13.73 23.65
CA ASP A 57 -5.77 15.15 23.91
C ASP A 57 -4.60 15.85 23.22
N ASN A 58 -3.45 15.17 23.11
CA ASN A 58 -2.21 15.79 22.64
C ASN A 58 -1.87 15.47 21.16
N SER A 59 -2.58 14.56 20.52
CA SER A 59 -2.36 14.26 19.10
C SER A 59 -3.15 15.17 18.17
N VAL A 60 -2.57 15.47 17.02
CA VAL A 60 -3.20 16.25 15.94
C VAL A 60 -3.28 15.38 14.70
N GLU A 61 -4.43 15.35 14.05
CA GLU A 61 -4.59 14.74 12.72
C GLU A 61 -4.21 15.74 11.63
N GLY A 62 -3.61 15.24 10.54
CA GLY A 62 -3.18 16.07 9.43
C GLY A 62 -2.32 15.30 8.43
N THR A 63 -1.49 16.04 7.69
CA THR A 63 -0.66 15.49 6.61
C THR A 63 0.84 15.69 6.84
N LYS A 64 1.24 16.20 8.00
CA LYS A 64 2.66 16.53 8.27
C LYS A 64 3.31 15.49 9.19
N PRO A 65 4.62 15.30 9.12
CA PRO A 65 5.35 14.47 10.09
C PRO A 65 5.03 14.83 11.54
N GLY A 66 4.87 13.82 12.38
CA GLY A 66 4.46 13.94 13.76
C GLY A 66 2.96 13.99 13.99
N GLN A 67 2.16 14.28 12.97
CA GLN A 67 0.71 14.18 12.99
C GLN A 67 0.24 12.75 12.73
N TYR A 68 -1.05 12.53 12.86
CA TYR A 68 -1.71 11.26 12.59
C TYR A 68 -2.65 11.40 11.37
N GLU A 69 -2.84 10.35 10.61
CA GLU A 69 -3.76 10.35 9.47
C GLU A 69 -5.16 10.78 9.88
N VAL A 70 -5.77 11.65 9.08
CA VAL A 70 -7.11 12.20 9.31
C VAL A 70 -8.17 11.10 9.34
N GLY A 71 -9.07 11.16 10.32
CA GLY A 71 -10.22 10.26 10.49
C GLY A 71 -9.98 9.09 11.45
N ASN A 72 -8.76 8.89 11.94
CA ASN A 72 -8.43 7.75 12.81
C ASN A 72 -8.68 8.04 14.31
N LYS A 73 -8.66 9.30 14.73
CA LYS A 73 -8.87 9.72 16.12
C LYS A 73 -10.25 9.34 16.67
N ALA A 74 -11.26 9.33 15.81
CA ALA A 74 -12.64 9.01 16.18
C ALA A 74 -12.75 7.59 16.77
N THR A 75 -12.05 6.61 16.20
CA THR A 75 -12.03 5.21 16.70
C THR A 75 -11.39 5.12 18.08
N LEU A 76 -10.27 5.80 18.30
CA LEU A 76 -9.63 5.88 19.62
C LEU A 76 -10.55 6.54 20.66
N THR A 77 -11.20 7.65 20.29
CA THR A 77 -12.14 8.38 21.16
C THR A 77 -13.33 7.51 21.58
N ALA A 78 -13.90 6.74 20.63
CA ALA A 78 -14.99 5.81 20.92
C ALA A 78 -14.56 4.69 21.89
N ALA A 79 -13.41 4.07 21.67
CA ALA A 79 -12.87 3.04 22.55
C ALA A 79 -12.54 3.60 23.94
N LEU A 80 -11.98 4.80 24.04
CA LEU A 80 -11.70 5.50 25.29
C LEU A 80 -13.00 5.78 26.06
N THR A 81 -14.03 6.26 25.39
CA THR A 81 -15.35 6.56 25.99
C THR A 81 -15.98 5.30 26.57
N ALA A 82 -16.02 4.21 25.79
CA ALA A 82 -16.52 2.93 26.26
C ALA A 82 -15.74 2.39 27.47
N SER A 83 -14.42 2.56 27.45
CA SER A 83 -13.53 2.12 28.55
C SER A 83 -13.75 2.90 29.85
N LYS A 84 -14.02 4.20 29.76
CA LYS A 84 -14.35 5.03 30.93
C LYS A 84 -15.66 4.60 31.60
N LEU A 85 -16.65 4.15 30.82
CA LEU A 85 -17.91 3.63 31.38
C LEU A 85 -17.67 2.36 32.21
N VAL A 86 -16.89 1.40 31.69
CA VAL A 86 -16.53 0.17 32.41
C VAL A 86 -15.67 0.46 33.64
N LEU A 87 -14.75 1.40 33.54
CA LEU A 87 -13.91 1.84 34.65
C LEU A 87 -14.75 2.42 35.81
N ALA A 88 -15.79 3.19 35.49
CA ALA A 88 -16.69 3.83 36.44
C ALA A 88 -17.75 2.86 37.01
N ASP A 89 -18.05 1.74 36.35
CA ASP A 89 -19.05 0.79 36.80
C ASP A 89 -18.57 0.00 38.05
N PRO A 90 -19.19 0.16 39.23
CA PRO A 90 -18.83 -0.60 40.42
C PRO A 90 -19.11 -2.09 40.32
N ASN A 91 -20.00 -2.49 39.41
CA ASN A 91 -20.39 -3.88 39.20
C ASN A 91 -19.69 -4.56 38.02
N ALA A 92 -18.72 -3.89 37.39
CA ALA A 92 -17.98 -4.45 36.29
C ALA A 92 -17.29 -5.76 36.70
N THR A 93 -17.50 -6.82 35.93
CA THR A 93 -16.86 -8.11 36.16
C THR A 93 -15.40 -8.06 35.69
N GLN A 94 -14.53 -8.92 36.27
CA GLN A 94 -13.14 -9.02 35.85
C GLN A 94 -13.01 -9.36 34.37
N ALA A 95 -13.89 -10.22 33.84
CA ALA A 95 -13.92 -10.56 32.41
C ALA A 95 -14.23 -9.34 31.52
N SER A 96 -15.22 -8.52 31.92
CA SER A 96 -15.54 -7.27 31.19
C SER A 96 -14.37 -6.28 31.22
N ILE A 97 -13.72 -6.11 32.37
CA ILE A 97 -12.56 -5.24 32.55
C ILE A 97 -11.40 -5.70 31.66
N ASN A 98 -11.08 -7.00 31.66
CA ASN A 98 -9.99 -7.55 30.84
C ASN A 98 -10.25 -7.38 29.35
N ASN A 99 -11.47 -7.68 28.87
CA ASN A 99 -11.86 -7.51 27.48
C ASN A 99 -11.80 -6.04 27.05
N THR A 100 -12.33 -5.12 27.87
CA THR A 100 -12.28 -3.68 27.58
C THR A 100 -10.85 -3.17 27.56
N THR A 101 -10.01 -3.63 28.45
CA THR A 101 -8.56 -3.30 28.46
C THR A 101 -7.91 -3.73 27.15
N ALA A 102 -8.13 -4.97 26.73
CA ALA A 102 -7.56 -5.49 25.48
C ALA A 102 -8.04 -4.69 24.25
N GLN A 103 -9.33 -4.36 24.18
CA GLN A 103 -9.89 -3.54 23.10
C GLN A 103 -9.31 -2.13 23.08
N LEU A 104 -9.15 -1.49 24.24
CA LEU A 104 -8.57 -0.15 24.32
C LEU A 104 -7.08 -0.17 23.92
N LEU A 105 -6.31 -1.16 24.37
CA LEU A 105 -4.90 -1.30 23.98
C LEU A 105 -4.77 -1.54 22.46
N ALA A 106 -5.65 -2.33 21.87
CA ALA A 106 -5.70 -2.53 20.42
C ALA A 106 -6.02 -1.21 19.67
N ALA A 107 -6.98 -0.42 20.18
CA ALA A 107 -7.30 0.89 19.60
C ALA A 107 -6.15 1.90 19.73
N ILE A 108 -5.43 1.91 20.86
CA ILE A 108 -4.23 2.70 21.05
C ILE A 108 -3.16 2.31 20.03
N ALA A 109 -2.86 1.02 19.90
CA ALA A 109 -1.83 0.53 18.96
C ALA A 109 -2.20 0.83 17.50
N ALA A 110 -3.47 0.64 17.12
CA ALA A 110 -3.96 0.98 15.80
C ALA A 110 -3.77 2.48 15.50
N TYR A 111 -4.21 3.36 16.42
CA TYR A 111 -4.06 4.80 16.23
C TYR A 111 -2.60 5.23 16.15
N GLN A 112 -1.72 4.68 17.01
CA GLN A 112 -0.28 4.93 16.94
C GLN A 112 0.35 4.50 15.62
N GLY A 113 -0.16 3.44 15.00
CA GLY A 113 0.25 2.97 13.68
C GLY A 113 -0.07 3.95 12.53
N HIS A 114 -1.00 4.90 12.75
CA HIS A 114 -1.33 5.97 11.80
C HIS A 114 -0.50 7.24 11.98
N ARG A 115 0.56 7.21 12.81
CA ARG A 115 1.45 8.35 12.96
C ARG A 115 2.31 8.51 11.70
N ILE A 116 2.31 9.72 11.12
CA ILE A 116 3.13 10.05 9.96
C ILE A 116 4.57 10.27 10.45
N ASN A 117 5.44 9.35 10.06
CA ASN A 117 6.86 9.45 10.32
C ASN A 117 7.53 10.40 9.33
N GLU A 118 8.55 11.13 9.79
CA GLU A 118 9.33 11.97 8.89
C GLU A 118 10.06 11.11 7.86
N ILE A 119 10.04 11.57 6.61
CA ILE A 119 10.88 11.02 5.54
C ILE A 119 12.17 11.85 5.54
N ALA A 120 13.28 11.22 5.88
CA ALA A 120 14.57 11.89 5.83
C ALA A 120 14.84 12.42 4.43
N ALA A 121 15.29 13.66 4.29
CA ALA A 121 15.55 14.29 2.99
C ALA A 121 16.49 13.44 2.11
N ALA A 122 17.50 12.79 2.72
CA ALA A 122 18.41 11.88 2.02
C ALA A 122 17.75 10.62 1.46
N SER A 123 16.51 10.31 1.85
CA SER A 123 15.76 9.17 1.32
C SER A 123 15.10 9.48 -0.02
N LEU A 124 14.88 10.73 -0.37
CA LEU A 124 14.39 11.13 -1.69
C LEU A 124 15.57 11.17 -2.67
N VAL A 125 15.65 10.20 -3.56
CA VAL A 125 16.75 10.06 -4.53
C VAL A 125 16.51 10.90 -5.78
N GLY A 126 15.27 10.94 -6.27
CA GLY A 126 14.89 11.72 -7.44
C GLY A 126 13.44 12.22 -7.34
N PHE A 127 13.19 13.40 -7.89
CA PHE A 127 11.86 14.00 -8.01
C PHE A 127 11.71 14.75 -9.32
N TRP A 128 11.07 14.14 -10.28
CA TRP A 128 10.76 14.71 -11.58
C TRP A 128 9.35 15.27 -11.54
N LYS A 129 9.25 16.59 -11.28
CA LYS A 129 7.97 17.32 -11.22
C LYS A 129 7.30 17.49 -12.56
N MET A 130 8.04 17.28 -13.65
CA MET A 130 7.55 17.46 -15.04
C MET A 130 7.00 18.86 -15.36
N ASN A 131 7.34 19.85 -14.55
CA ASN A 131 6.91 21.24 -14.68
C ASN A 131 7.77 21.98 -15.71
N GLY A 132 7.43 21.82 -17.01
CA GLY A 132 8.12 22.45 -18.12
C GLY A 132 9.44 21.77 -18.54
N ASN A 133 9.94 20.81 -17.76
CA ASN A 133 11.20 20.10 -18.04
C ASN A 133 11.27 18.77 -17.31
N ALA A 134 12.30 17.97 -17.61
CA ALA A 134 12.58 16.68 -17.00
C ALA A 134 13.68 16.74 -15.91
N ASN A 135 13.96 17.92 -15.34
CA ASN A 135 14.99 18.07 -14.32
C ASN A 135 14.56 17.46 -12.98
N ASP A 136 15.55 16.93 -12.27
CA ASP A 136 15.40 16.44 -10.90
C ASP A 136 15.29 17.63 -9.92
N SER A 137 14.18 17.68 -9.20
CA SER A 137 13.89 18.68 -8.18
C SER A 137 14.26 18.24 -6.76
N SER A 138 14.81 17.03 -6.58
CA SER A 138 15.26 16.54 -5.26
C SER A 138 16.55 17.21 -4.77
N GLY A 139 17.31 17.81 -5.68
CA GLY A 139 18.64 18.35 -5.40
C GLY A 139 19.80 17.37 -5.62
N ASN A 140 19.53 16.12 -5.98
CA ASN A 140 20.56 15.08 -6.18
C ASN A 140 21.14 15.08 -7.61
N GLY A 141 20.61 15.93 -8.50
CA GLY A 141 21.11 16.10 -9.86
C GLY A 141 20.89 14.88 -10.76
N ASN A 142 19.79 14.14 -10.55
CA ASN A 142 19.33 13.06 -11.42
C ASN A 142 18.48 13.61 -12.56
N ASN A 143 19.00 14.62 -13.28
CA ASN A 143 18.30 15.26 -14.37
C ASN A 143 18.05 14.28 -15.51
N GLY A 144 16.80 14.29 -16.02
CA GLY A 144 16.40 13.49 -17.17
C GLY A 144 16.56 14.24 -18.48
N THR A 145 16.73 13.50 -19.56
CA THR A 145 16.73 13.98 -20.94
C THR A 145 15.53 13.41 -21.68
N VAL A 146 14.70 14.27 -22.25
CA VAL A 146 13.61 13.83 -23.12
C VAL A 146 14.19 13.18 -24.37
N THR A 147 13.81 11.90 -24.59
CA THR A 147 14.42 11.04 -25.62
C THR A 147 13.33 10.42 -26.49
N ALA A 148 13.57 10.36 -27.79
CA ALA A 148 12.69 9.68 -28.72
C ALA A 148 12.72 8.16 -28.48
N GLY A 149 11.58 7.51 -28.62
CA GLY A 149 11.42 6.08 -28.53
C GLY A 149 12.15 5.33 -29.66
N HIS A 150 12.31 4.01 -29.47
CA HIS A 150 12.85 3.17 -30.53
C HIS A 150 11.94 3.17 -31.77
N ALA A 151 12.52 3.16 -32.98
CA ALA A 151 11.80 3.21 -34.25
C ALA A 151 10.71 2.11 -34.37
N TYR A 152 10.94 0.93 -33.81
CA TYR A 152 9.97 -0.16 -33.77
C TYR A 152 8.67 0.23 -33.04
N PHE A 153 8.73 1.10 -32.05
CA PHE A 153 7.56 1.60 -31.30
C PHE A 153 6.92 2.83 -31.96
N GLY A 154 7.55 3.40 -32.99
CA GLY A 154 7.09 4.59 -33.70
C GLY A 154 7.80 5.87 -33.34
N ALA A 155 8.91 5.81 -32.60
CA ALA A 155 9.81 6.93 -32.28
C ALA A 155 9.10 8.18 -31.72
N GLY A 156 8.12 8.01 -30.84
CA GLY A 156 7.45 9.14 -30.18
C GLY A 156 8.41 9.90 -29.28
N THR A 157 8.12 11.17 -29.04
CA THR A 157 8.90 12.02 -28.12
C THR A 157 7.95 12.61 -27.09
N PRO A 158 8.26 12.53 -25.78
CA PRO A 158 7.41 13.11 -24.74
C PRO A 158 7.16 14.61 -24.96
N THR A 159 5.91 15.02 -24.81
CA THR A 159 5.47 16.41 -24.98
C THR A 159 4.80 16.94 -23.73
N LEU A 160 4.97 18.23 -23.46
CA LEU A 160 4.32 18.89 -22.32
C LEU A 160 2.81 18.98 -22.54
N VAL A 161 2.04 18.62 -21.50
CA VAL A 161 0.58 18.67 -21.47
C VAL A 161 0.07 19.27 -20.17
N ALA A 162 -1.24 19.38 -20.03
CA ALA A 162 -1.84 19.82 -18.78
C ALA A 162 -1.73 18.74 -17.70
N ASP A 163 -1.46 19.17 -16.47
CA ASP A 163 -1.42 18.30 -15.30
C ASP A 163 -2.82 17.85 -14.84
N ARG A 164 -2.88 17.11 -13.74
CA ARG A 164 -4.13 16.62 -13.11
C ARG A 164 -5.09 17.73 -12.66
N PHE A 165 -4.63 18.98 -12.58
CA PHE A 165 -5.43 20.17 -12.23
C PHE A 165 -5.77 21.03 -13.45
N GLY A 166 -5.41 20.61 -14.67
CA GLY A 166 -5.64 21.33 -15.92
C GLY A 166 -4.65 22.47 -16.18
N ARG A 167 -3.53 22.55 -15.45
CA ARG A 167 -2.51 23.61 -15.64
C ARG A 167 -1.58 23.20 -16.77
N ALA A 168 -1.53 24.02 -17.83
CA ALA A 168 -0.78 23.70 -19.05
C ALA A 168 0.74 23.59 -18.82
N GLY A 169 1.36 22.58 -19.44
CA GLY A 169 2.81 22.40 -19.45
C GLY A 169 3.40 21.86 -18.14
N LEU A 170 2.57 21.29 -17.25
CA LEU A 170 3.00 20.79 -15.95
C LEU A 170 2.88 19.27 -15.81
N ALA A 171 2.79 18.56 -16.93
CA ALA A 171 2.90 17.11 -17.05
C ALA A 171 3.51 16.73 -18.40
N TYR A 172 3.96 15.49 -18.57
CA TYR A 172 4.39 14.95 -19.85
C TYR A 172 3.43 13.89 -20.37
N HIS A 173 3.09 14.01 -21.66
CA HIS A 173 2.48 12.95 -22.46
C HIS A 173 3.55 12.05 -23.05
N PHE A 174 3.35 10.74 -22.93
CA PHE A 174 4.22 9.70 -23.47
C PHE A 174 3.44 8.87 -24.49
N ASP A 175 4.08 8.55 -25.60
CA ASP A 175 3.57 7.60 -26.59
C ASP A 175 4.73 6.97 -27.40
N LYS A 176 4.44 5.92 -28.14
CA LYS A 176 5.36 5.31 -29.14
C LYS A 176 6.81 5.15 -28.63
N GLY A 177 6.96 4.80 -27.36
CA GLY A 177 8.26 4.59 -26.73
C GLY A 177 9.03 5.86 -26.35
N GLY A 178 8.43 7.05 -26.52
CA GLY A 178 9.00 8.28 -25.99
C GLY A 178 9.27 8.16 -24.51
N ASN A 179 10.43 8.65 -24.04
CA ASN A 179 10.86 8.44 -22.67
C ASN A 179 11.71 9.60 -22.15
N ILE A 180 11.93 9.61 -20.83
CA ILE A 180 12.90 10.47 -20.17
C ILE A 180 14.01 9.56 -19.66
N ASP A 181 15.23 9.76 -20.19
CA ASP A 181 16.42 9.00 -19.86
C ASP A 181 17.22 9.72 -18.78
N VAL A 182 17.46 9.04 -17.65
CA VAL A 182 18.18 9.58 -16.49
C VAL A 182 19.49 8.82 -16.34
N PRO A 183 20.65 9.47 -16.49
CA PRO A 183 21.96 8.79 -16.40
C PRO A 183 22.08 7.99 -15.10
N TYR A 184 22.63 6.79 -15.22
CA TYR A 184 22.79 5.90 -14.08
C TYR A 184 23.60 6.55 -12.95
N LYS A 185 23.08 6.42 -11.74
CA LYS A 185 23.80 6.61 -10.47
C LYS A 185 23.49 5.43 -9.56
N ALA A 186 24.43 5.03 -8.72
CA ALA A 186 24.26 3.92 -7.78
C ALA A 186 23.08 4.15 -6.81
N SER A 187 22.74 5.41 -6.49
CA SER A 187 21.60 5.78 -5.68
C SER A 187 20.25 5.40 -6.31
N LEU A 188 20.17 5.23 -7.62
CA LEU A 188 18.98 4.78 -8.35
C LEU A 188 18.85 3.23 -8.36
N ASN A 189 19.81 2.51 -7.76
CA ASN A 189 19.75 1.06 -7.59
C ASN A 189 19.92 0.65 -6.10
N PRO A 190 19.08 1.16 -5.19
CA PRO A 190 19.14 0.81 -3.78
C PRO A 190 18.62 -0.61 -3.52
N GLN A 191 18.93 -1.16 -2.34
CA GLN A 191 18.46 -2.50 -1.95
C GLN A 191 16.97 -2.56 -1.61
N GLN A 192 16.38 -1.44 -1.22
CA GLN A 192 14.96 -1.24 -0.97
C GLN A 192 14.54 0.08 -1.58
N MET A 193 13.27 0.23 -1.95
CA MET A 193 12.84 1.44 -2.66
C MET A 193 11.35 1.68 -2.58
N SER A 194 10.96 2.91 -2.88
CA SER A 194 9.58 3.26 -3.22
C SER A 194 9.57 4.12 -4.48
N ILE A 195 8.58 3.86 -5.31
CA ILE A 195 8.31 4.63 -6.53
C ILE A 195 6.90 5.19 -6.39
N SER A 196 6.77 6.50 -6.47
CA SER A 196 5.50 7.22 -6.36
C SER A 196 5.34 8.10 -7.60
N LEU A 197 4.17 8.08 -8.23
CA LEU A 197 3.90 8.88 -9.41
C LEU A 197 2.40 9.16 -9.57
N TRP A 198 2.08 10.21 -10.30
CA TRP A 198 0.76 10.43 -10.86
C TRP A 198 0.74 10.03 -12.32
N ALA A 199 -0.28 9.26 -12.71
CA ALA A 199 -0.44 8.87 -14.10
C ALA A 199 -1.92 8.75 -14.50
N GLN A 200 -2.21 9.05 -15.77
CA GLN A 200 -3.38 8.59 -16.47
C GLN A 200 -2.94 7.89 -17.76
N TRP A 201 -3.36 6.65 -17.95
CA TRP A 201 -2.97 5.87 -19.11
C TRP A 201 -4.00 5.97 -20.23
N ASP A 202 -3.53 5.79 -21.47
CA ASP A 202 -4.35 5.76 -22.68
C ASP A 202 -3.88 4.60 -23.57
N SER A 203 -4.78 4.07 -24.37
CA SER A 203 -4.50 3.05 -25.39
C SER A 203 -4.43 3.63 -26.81
N VAL A 204 -4.76 4.90 -26.98
CA VAL A 204 -4.81 5.55 -28.31
C VAL A 204 -3.38 5.69 -28.86
N GLY A 205 -3.21 5.30 -30.13
CA GLY A 205 -1.93 5.44 -30.81
C GLY A 205 -0.86 4.38 -30.48
N ARG A 206 -1.17 3.35 -29.68
CA ARG A 206 -0.24 2.23 -29.47
C ARG A 206 0.03 1.49 -30.77
N THR A 207 1.29 1.37 -31.12
CA THR A 207 1.75 0.69 -32.35
C THR A 207 1.98 -0.81 -32.14
N ILE A 208 2.06 -1.24 -30.87
CA ILE A 208 2.22 -2.66 -30.49
C ILE A 208 1.08 -3.08 -29.57
N ASN A 209 0.60 -4.28 -29.78
CA ASN A 209 -0.48 -4.86 -28.97
C ASN A 209 0.13 -5.58 -27.74
N THR A 210 0.71 -4.84 -26.83
CA THR A 210 1.12 -5.36 -25.53
C THR A 210 0.28 -4.70 -24.44
N ASP A 211 -0.11 -5.48 -23.45
CA ASP A 211 -0.86 -5.00 -22.28
C ASP A 211 0.10 -4.45 -21.19
N THR A 212 1.28 -3.99 -21.61
CA THR A 212 2.32 -3.51 -20.70
C THR A 212 2.55 -2.01 -20.90
N TYR A 213 2.28 -1.23 -19.85
CA TYR A 213 2.45 0.21 -19.79
C TYR A 213 3.50 0.55 -18.73
N THR A 214 4.76 0.68 -19.12
CA THR A 214 5.85 0.89 -18.17
C THR A 214 5.97 2.35 -17.77
N PHE A 215 5.79 2.63 -16.48
CA PHE A 215 5.99 3.96 -15.91
C PHE A 215 7.46 4.29 -15.76
N VAL A 216 8.20 3.43 -15.04
CA VAL A 216 9.64 3.60 -14.80
C VAL A 216 10.32 2.24 -14.76
N ALA A 217 11.59 2.22 -15.16
CA ALA A 217 12.38 1.00 -15.11
C ALA A 217 13.89 1.29 -15.01
N MET A 218 14.61 0.30 -14.53
CA MET A 218 16.05 0.14 -14.68
C MET A 218 16.33 -1.32 -15.03
N ASN A 219 16.83 -1.55 -16.25
CA ASN A 219 17.30 -2.86 -16.74
C ASN A 219 16.24 -3.97 -16.78
N ARG A 220 14.97 -3.62 -17.00
CA ARG A 220 13.86 -4.59 -17.18
C ARG A 220 13.79 -5.62 -16.03
N TRP A 221 13.79 -6.93 -16.43
CA TRP A 221 13.77 -8.08 -15.52
C TRP A 221 15.11 -8.31 -14.79
N ASN A 222 16.19 -7.69 -15.27
CA ASN A 222 17.48 -7.80 -14.63
C ASN A 222 17.73 -6.74 -13.54
N GLY A 223 16.79 -5.84 -13.35
CA GLY A 223 16.76 -4.81 -12.33
C GLY A 223 15.38 -4.70 -11.71
N TYR A 224 14.66 -3.62 -12.04
CA TYR A 224 13.28 -3.41 -11.61
C TYR A 224 12.48 -2.61 -12.63
N LYS A 225 11.15 -2.74 -12.57
CA LYS A 225 10.21 -1.92 -13.33
C LYS A 225 8.86 -1.83 -12.63
N PHE A 226 8.25 -0.65 -12.69
CA PHE A 226 6.88 -0.39 -12.28
C PHE A 226 6.02 -0.08 -13.51
N GLN A 227 4.89 -0.77 -13.66
CA GLN A 227 4.09 -0.74 -14.89
C GLN A 227 2.62 -1.06 -14.62
N LEU A 228 1.75 -0.90 -15.62
CA LEU A 228 0.49 -1.65 -15.69
C LEU A 228 0.70 -2.90 -16.54
N GLN A 229 0.04 -4.00 -16.16
CA GLN A 229 0.08 -5.26 -16.88
C GLN A 229 -1.23 -6.02 -16.70
N SER A 230 -1.60 -6.87 -17.67
CA SER A 230 -2.74 -7.82 -17.62
C SER A 230 -4.00 -7.24 -16.98
N GLY A 231 -4.81 -6.54 -17.77
CA GLY A 231 -6.04 -5.89 -17.28
C GLY A 231 -5.78 -4.55 -16.58
N HIS A 232 -4.64 -3.93 -16.84
CA HIS A 232 -4.24 -2.60 -16.34
C HIS A 232 -4.08 -2.54 -14.82
N LEU A 233 -3.55 -3.64 -14.25
CA LEU A 233 -3.19 -3.73 -12.84
C LEU A 233 -1.81 -3.09 -12.62
N PRO A 234 -1.63 -2.24 -11.61
CA PRO A 234 -0.29 -1.89 -11.12
C PRO A 234 0.53 -3.14 -10.81
N PHE A 235 1.69 -3.23 -11.43
CA PHE A 235 2.55 -4.40 -11.42
C PHE A 235 4.00 -3.99 -11.18
N TYR A 236 4.69 -4.72 -10.34
CA TYR A 236 6.09 -4.45 -10.05
C TYR A 236 6.94 -5.71 -10.23
N THR A 237 8.02 -5.52 -10.98
CA THR A 237 9.09 -6.51 -11.16
C THR A 237 10.32 -6.02 -10.42
N VAL A 238 10.99 -6.91 -9.68
CA VAL A 238 12.31 -6.65 -9.11
C VAL A 238 13.14 -7.92 -9.09
N LYS A 239 14.38 -7.84 -9.56
CA LYS A 239 15.36 -8.90 -9.38
C LYS A 239 16.02 -8.75 -8.02
N VAL A 240 16.06 -9.82 -7.25
CA VAL A 240 16.61 -9.82 -5.90
C VAL A 240 17.75 -10.83 -5.76
N ILE A 241 18.67 -10.53 -4.85
CA ILE A 241 19.64 -11.48 -4.33
C ILE A 241 19.13 -12.01 -3.00
N ARG A 242 18.97 -13.34 -2.89
CA ARG A 242 18.50 -14.00 -1.68
C ARG A 242 19.63 -14.17 -0.67
N PRO A 243 19.34 -14.42 0.62
CA PRO A 243 20.38 -14.68 1.63
C PRO A 243 21.31 -15.84 1.28
N ALA A 244 20.85 -16.80 0.46
CA ALA A 244 21.67 -17.91 -0.05
C ALA A 244 22.66 -17.50 -1.15
N GLY A 245 22.63 -16.24 -1.60
CA GLY A 245 23.53 -15.71 -2.64
C GLY A 245 23.03 -15.92 -4.07
N ASP A 246 21.94 -16.64 -4.27
CA ASP A 246 21.32 -16.80 -5.58
C ASP A 246 20.33 -15.68 -5.91
N THR A 247 19.95 -15.54 -7.17
CA THR A 247 19.06 -14.48 -7.63
C THR A 247 17.74 -15.04 -8.13
N THR A 248 16.67 -14.26 -7.94
CA THR A 248 15.36 -14.55 -8.51
C THR A 248 14.64 -13.26 -8.91
N ILE A 249 13.58 -13.39 -9.69
CA ILE A 249 12.72 -12.27 -10.08
C ILE A 249 11.42 -12.37 -9.29
N TYR A 250 10.97 -11.24 -8.77
CA TYR A 250 9.64 -11.09 -8.22
C TYR A 250 8.78 -10.24 -9.13
N ASP A 251 7.70 -10.86 -9.58
CA ASP A 251 6.64 -10.26 -10.36
C ASP A 251 5.34 -10.32 -9.54
N ARG A 252 4.79 -9.16 -9.16
CA ARG A 252 3.54 -9.07 -8.41
C ARG A 252 2.69 -7.92 -8.90
N ASP A 253 1.38 -8.12 -8.86
CA ASP A 253 0.38 -7.08 -9.08
C ASP A 253 -0.30 -6.64 -7.76
N ASN A 254 -1.22 -5.71 -7.88
CA ASN A 254 -2.00 -5.20 -6.74
C ASN A 254 -3.24 -6.04 -6.39
N ALA A 255 -3.28 -7.32 -6.81
CA ALA A 255 -4.37 -8.27 -6.53
C ALA A 255 -5.75 -7.89 -7.11
N GLY A 256 -5.78 -7.31 -8.31
CA GLY A 256 -7.00 -7.24 -9.10
C GLY A 256 -7.70 -5.88 -9.14
N ILE A 257 -7.09 -4.80 -8.65
CA ILE A 257 -7.65 -3.45 -8.79
C ILE A 257 -7.05 -2.74 -10.00
N ALA A 258 -7.82 -2.68 -11.10
CA ALA A 258 -7.41 -2.02 -12.33
C ALA A 258 -7.41 -0.49 -12.21
N VAL A 259 -6.45 0.13 -12.89
CA VAL A 259 -6.43 1.59 -13.06
C VAL A 259 -7.35 1.96 -14.23
N PRO A 260 -8.35 2.82 -14.03
CA PRO A 260 -9.23 3.22 -15.13
C PRO A 260 -8.50 4.08 -16.16
N ILE A 261 -8.90 3.91 -17.44
CA ILE A 261 -8.35 4.68 -18.56
C ILE A 261 -8.66 6.19 -18.41
N LYS A 262 -7.76 7.03 -18.86
CA LYS A 262 -7.91 8.50 -18.90
C LYS A 262 -8.35 9.12 -17.56
N THR A 263 -7.87 8.52 -16.47
CA THR A 263 -8.18 9.00 -15.13
C THR A 263 -6.90 9.09 -14.32
N TRP A 264 -6.56 10.29 -13.87
CA TRP A 264 -5.40 10.49 -13.01
C TRP A 264 -5.50 9.67 -11.73
N ARG A 265 -4.43 8.95 -11.42
CA ARG A 265 -4.27 8.18 -10.18
C ARG A 265 -2.87 8.40 -9.62
N HIS A 266 -2.81 8.56 -8.33
CA HIS A 266 -1.56 8.44 -7.60
C HIS A 266 -1.27 6.95 -7.40
N LEU A 267 -0.15 6.49 -7.89
CA LEU A 267 0.27 5.08 -7.84
C LEU A 267 1.60 4.98 -7.09
N VAL A 268 1.65 4.10 -6.11
CA VAL A 268 2.88 3.86 -5.36
C VAL A 268 3.13 2.36 -5.25
N VAL A 269 4.39 1.97 -5.44
CA VAL A 269 4.90 0.67 -5.03
C VAL A 269 6.02 0.87 -4.03
N THR A 270 6.03 0.07 -2.98
CA THR A 270 7.13 0.03 -1.99
C THR A 270 7.70 -1.38 -1.93
N PHE A 271 9.03 -1.48 -1.88
CA PHE A 271 9.74 -2.74 -1.81
C PHE A 271 10.83 -2.72 -0.74
N LYS A 272 10.85 -3.75 0.08
CA LYS A 272 11.98 -4.13 0.95
C LYS A 272 12.06 -5.65 1.04
N SER A 273 13.18 -6.16 1.53
CA SER A 273 13.37 -7.62 1.69
C SER A 273 12.16 -8.29 2.35
N GLY A 274 11.51 -9.20 1.62
CA GLY A 274 10.33 -9.95 2.09
C GLY A 274 8.98 -9.21 2.01
N PHE A 275 8.94 -7.95 1.53
CA PHE A 275 7.71 -7.16 1.46
C PHE A 275 7.60 -6.38 0.16
N MET A 276 6.41 -6.34 -0.39
CA MET A 276 6.05 -5.47 -1.52
C MET A 276 4.61 -4.98 -1.30
N SER A 277 4.41 -3.66 -1.32
CA SER A 277 3.08 -3.07 -1.13
C SER A 277 2.72 -2.13 -2.25
N PHE A 278 1.44 -2.13 -2.63
CA PHE A 278 0.85 -1.27 -3.66
C PHE A 278 -0.17 -0.34 -3.04
N TYR A 279 -0.16 0.91 -3.50
CA TYR A 279 -1.10 1.94 -3.06
C TYR A 279 -1.71 2.64 -4.27
N ILE A 280 -3.00 2.98 -4.17
CA ILE A 280 -3.72 3.80 -5.14
C ILE A 280 -4.37 4.96 -4.40
N ASN A 281 -4.11 6.19 -4.82
CA ASN A 281 -4.62 7.41 -4.20
C ASN A 281 -4.33 7.49 -2.68
N GLY A 282 -3.14 7.06 -2.31
CA GLY A 282 -2.68 7.06 -0.92
C GLY A 282 -3.21 5.90 -0.07
N ASP A 283 -4.12 5.08 -0.58
CA ASP A 283 -4.69 3.96 0.17
C ASP A 283 -3.96 2.66 -0.17
N LEU A 284 -3.63 1.88 0.88
CA LEU A 284 -3.03 0.56 0.72
C LEU A 284 -4.04 -0.38 0.04
N VAL A 285 -3.61 -0.95 -1.10
CA VAL A 285 -4.43 -1.88 -1.88
C VAL A 285 -4.03 -3.32 -1.62
N LYS A 286 -2.73 -3.59 -1.59
CA LYS A 286 -2.19 -4.93 -1.39
C LYS A 286 -0.81 -4.88 -0.76
N THR A 287 -0.58 -5.77 0.19
CA THR A 287 0.76 -6.15 0.65
C THR A 287 1.00 -7.62 0.33
N TRP A 288 2.15 -7.89 -0.25
CA TRP A 288 2.72 -9.22 -0.39
C TRP A 288 3.83 -9.36 0.65
N ASP A 289 3.72 -10.37 1.51
CA ASP A 289 4.66 -10.66 2.59
C ASP A 289 4.77 -12.18 2.81
N ALA A 290 5.41 -12.63 3.87
CA ALA A 290 5.60 -14.05 4.14
C ALA A 290 4.30 -14.81 4.45
N THR A 291 3.19 -14.12 4.75
CA THR A 291 1.89 -14.74 5.07
C THR A 291 1.03 -14.99 3.85
N THR A 292 1.25 -14.23 2.81
CA THR A 292 0.74 -14.49 1.45
C THR A 292 1.91 -15.04 0.64
N PRO A 293 1.75 -15.92 -0.37
CA PRO A 293 2.89 -16.39 -1.18
C PRO A 293 3.62 -15.18 -1.79
N GLY A 294 4.36 -14.53 -0.94
CA GLY A 294 4.94 -13.22 -1.09
C GLY A 294 6.37 -13.27 -1.59
N PRO A 295 7.04 -12.12 -1.68
CA PRO A 295 8.44 -12.08 -2.02
C PRO A 295 9.24 -12.86 -0.98
N VAL A 296 10.05 -13.81 -1.42
CA VAL A 296 11.05 -14.47 -0.58
C VAL A 296 12.01 -13.39 -0.07
N PRO A 297 12.50 -13.44 1.17
CA PRO A 297 13.49 -12.48 1.64
C PRO A 297 14.67 -12.34 0.68
N GLY A 298 14.98 -11.10 0.30
CA GLY A 298 16.07 -10.76 -0.61
C GLY A 298 16.08 -9.27 -0.90
N ASN A 299 17.27 -8.70 -0.99
CA ASN A 299 17.44 -7.29 -1.36
C ASN A 299 17.42 -7.13 -2.89
N ALA A 300 17.01 -5.96 -3.38
CA ALA A 300 17.16 -5.67 -4.80
C ALA A 300 18.60 -5.87 -5.25
N LEU A 301 18.79 -6.51 -6.41
CA LEU A 301 20.10 -6.85 -6.92
C LEU A 301 20.86 -5.57 -7.31
N THR A 302 22.08 -5.44 -6.81
CA THR A 302 23.03 -4.44 -7.34
C THR A 302 23.46 -4.85 -8.73
N LEU A 303 23.25 -3.99 -9.73
CA LEU A 303 23.51 -4.28 -11.13
C LEU A 303 25.02 -4.22 -11.42
N ALA A 304 25.56 -5.30 -11.99
CA ALA A 304 26.95 -5.34 -12.43
C ALA A 304 27.18 -4.53 -13.72
N ASN A 305 26.19 -4.52 -14.61
CA ASN A 305 26.19 -3.75 -15.86
C ASN A 305 24.94 -2.87 -15.91
N PRO A 306 24.93 -1.74 -15.16
CA PRO A 306 23.78 -0.89 -15.08
C PRO A 306 23.50 -0.19 -16.42
N VAL A 307 22.22 0.05 -16.67
CA VAL A 307 21.72 0.97 -17.70
C VAL A 307 21.12 2.18 -17.03
N ASP A 308 20.85 3.22 -17.78
CA ASP A 308 20.21 4.41 -17.28
C ASP A 308 18.79 4.11 -16.76
N PHE A 309 18.33 4.88 -15.77
CA PHE A 309 16.96 4.82 -15.29
C PHE A 309 16.05 5.52 -16.30
N VAL A 310 14.92 4.92 -16.61
CA VAL A 310 14.03 5.42 -17.66
C VAL A 310 12.63 5.66 -17.11
N ILE A 311 12.04 6.79 -17.46
CA ILE A 311 10.62 7.11 -17.23
C ILE A 311 9.89 6.98 -18.56
N GLY A 312 8.80 6.22 -18.62
CA GLY A 312 7.98 6.01 -19.83
C GLY A 312 8.35 4.78 -20.66
N GLN A 313 9.41 4.05 -20.32
CA GLN A 313 9.88 2.88 -21.07
C GLN A 313 10.59 1.88 -20.14
N ASP A 314 10.80 0.64 -20.58
CA ASP A 314 11.42 -0.42 -19.76
C ASP A 314 12.96 -0.55 -19.96
N LEU A 315 13.52 0.10 -20.99
CA LEU A 315 14.96 0.24 -21.24
C LEU A 315 15.24 1.60 -21.90
N PRO A 316 16.44 2.17 -21.76
CA PRO A 316 16.88 3.27 -22.60
C PRO A 316 16.78 2.91 -24.09
N THR A 317 16.37 3.85 -24.92
CA THR A 317 16.14 3.62 -26.36
C THR A 317 17.36 2.99 -27.05
N ASN A 318 18.60 3.39 -26.68
CA ASN A 318 19.83 2.89 -27.26
C ASN A 318 20.23 1.47 -26.76
N LYS A 319 19.48 0.89 -25.82
CA LYS A 319 19.70 -0.47 -25.29
C LYS A 319 18.77 -1.51 -25.87
N TYR A 320 17.79 -1.12 -26.68
CA TYR A 320 16.98 -2.07 -27.40
C TYR A 320 17.80 -2.73 -28.52
N LEU A 321 17.87 -4.06 -28.46
CA LEU A 321 18.38 -4.87 -29.56
C LEU A 321 17.18 -5.23 -30.43
N THR A 322 17.30 -5.04 -31.75
CA THR A 322 16.22 -5.38 -32.69
C THR A 322 15.99 -6.89 -32.75
N VAL A 323 17.07 -7.66 -32.71
CA VAL A 323 17.03 -9.12 -32.75
C VAL A 323 18.06 -9.73 -31.78
N ASP A 324 17.81 -10.94 -31.31
CA ASP A 324 18.80 -11.76 -30.59
C ASP A 324 19.78 -12.46 -31.55
N ALA A 325 20.68 -13.26 -30.99
CA ALA A 325 21.65 -14.02 -31.75
C ALA A 325 21.02 -15.06 -32.73
N THR A 326 19.75 -15.40 -32.54
CA THR A 326 19.00 -16.34 -33.38
C THR A 326 18.05 -15.64 -34.35
N GLY A 327 18.02 -14.29 -34.34
CA GLY A 327 17.18 -13.47 -35.24
C GLY A 327 15.76 -13.20 -34.73
N ASN A 328 15.42 -13.54 -33.47
CA ASN A 328 14.13 -13.21 -32.90
C ASN A 328 14.08 -11.74 -32.49
N LEU A 329 12.93 -11.11 -32.75
CA LEU A 329 12.70 -9.71 -32.36
C LEU A 329 12.67 -9.55 -30.85
N LEU A 330 13.70 -8.93 -30.28
CA LEU A 330 13.79 -8.61 -28.85
C LEU A 330 12.90 -7.43 -28.44
N VAL A 331 12.61 -6.52 -29.36
CA VAL A 331 11.73 -5.37 -29.11
C VAL A 331 10.27 -5.77 -28.85
N ASN A 332 9.84 -6.97 -29.25
CA ASN A 332 8.49 -7.47 -28.95
C ASN A 332 8.21 -7.61 -27.45
N TYR A 333 9.23 -7.72 -26.64
CA TYR A 333 9.10 -7.81 -25.18
C TYR A 333 9.21 -6.43 -24.50
N GLY A 334 9.38 -5.36 -25.28
CA GLY A 334 9.47 -3.99 -24.79
C GLY A 334 8.16 -3.47 -24.25
N GLY A 335 8.21 -2.81 -23.09
CA GLY A 335 7.10 -2.07 -22.54
C GLY A 335 7.36 -0.58 -22.59
N PHE A 336 6.36 0.19 -23.05
CA PHE A 336 6.39 1.64 -22.96
C PHE A 336 5.04 2.17 -22.46
N PHE A 337 5.09 3.36 -21.85
CA PHE A 337 3.90 4.04 -21.40
C PHE A 337 3.19 4.76 -22.55
N THR A 338 1.87 4.81 -22.51
CA THR A 338 1.04 5.68 -23.34
C THR A 338 0.07 6.39 -22.42
N GLY A 339 0.12 7.72 -22.38
CA GLY A 339 -0.66 8.53 -21.46
C GLY A 339 0.17 9.65 -20.85
N ASP A 340 -0.33 10.24 -19.78
CA ASP A 340 0.32 11.37 -19.12
C ASP A 340 0.86 10.96 -17.75
N MET A 341 2.03 11.48 -17.39
CA MET A 341 2.64 11.35 -16.08
C MET A 341 3.04 12.69 -15.49
N ASP A 342 3.03 12.73 -14.16
CA ASP A 342 3.36 13.89 -13.36
C ASP A 342 3.95 13.46 -12.01
N ASP A 343 4.76 14.32 -11.36
CA ASP A 343 5.27 14.15 -10.00
C ASP A 343 5.89 12.76 -9.71
N VAL A 344 6.83 12.30 -10.54
CA VAL A 344 7.53 11.04 -10.34
C VAL A 344 8.59 11.18 -9.26
N MET A 345 8.46 10.40 -8.18
CA MET A 345 9.39 10.36 -7.05
C MET A 345 10.01 8.99 -6.87
N PHE A 346 11.30 8.96 -6.56
CA PHE A 346 12.04 7.75 -6.25
C PHE A 346 12.72 7.86 -4.89
N TYR A 347 12.47 6.87 -4.02
CA TYR A 347 13.03 6.81 -2.67
C TYR A 347 13.88 5.56 -2.48
N ASN A 348 14.95 5.65 -1.69
CA ASN A 348 15.81 4.52 -1.31
C ASN A 348 15.35 3.78 -0.04
N ILE A 349 14.12 4.00 0.38
CA ILE A 349 13.45 3.32 1.50
C ILE A 349 12.10 2.78 1.05
N ALA A 350 11.59 1.77 1.75
CA ALA A 350 10.18 1.40 1.66
C ALA A 350 9.36 2.33 2.55
N LEU A 351 8.58 3.22 1.94
CA LEU A 351 7.65 4.11 2.63
C LEU A 351 6.55 3.30 3.32
N ASP A 352 6.10 3.77 4.49
CA ASP A 352 4.93 3.23 5.18
C ASP A 352 3.61 3.85 4.67
N GLY A 353 2.47 3.27 5.07
CA GLY A 353 1.15 3.74 4.64
C GLY A 353 0.89 5.21 4.96
N PRO A 354 1.10 5.65 6.22
CA PRO A 354 0.96 7.06 6.61
C PRO A 354 1.82 8.02 5.78
N GLN A 355 3.05 7.64 5.45
CA GLN A 355 3.93 8.44 4.58
C GLN A 355 3.37 8.55 3.15
N VAL A 356 2.91 7.42 2.58
CA VAL A 356 2.28 7.40 1.24
C VAL A 356 1.00 8.23 1.23
N LYS A 357 0.16 8.11 2.26
CA LYS A 357 -1.06 8.91 2.40
C LYS A 357 -0.77 10.40 2.50
N SER A 358 0.26 10.76 3.26
CA SER A 358 0.73 12.15 3.38
C SER A 358 1.19 12.71 2.03
N ILE A 359 1.98 11.96 1.26
CA ILE A 359 2.41 12.38 -0.08
C ILE A 359 1.19 12.64 -0.97
N PHE A 360 0.26 11.68 -1.04
CA PHE A 360 -0.97 11.82 -1.83
C PHE A 360 -1.74 13.08 -1.46
N LEU A 361 -2.03 13.31 -0.17
CA LEU A 361 -2.81 14.45 0.30
C LEU A 361 -2.11 15.78 0.01
N ASN A 362 -0.79 15.86 0.21
CA ASN A 362 -0.02 17.07 -0.06
C ASN A 362 0.09 17.39 -1.56
N GLN A 363 0.13 16.38 -2.43
CA GLN A 363 0.17 16.56 -3.88
C GLN A 363 -1.21 16.74 -4.50
N ASN A 364 -2.29 16.35 -3.82
CA ASN A 364 -3.68 16.46 -4.31
C ASN A 364 -4.35 17.78 -3.91
N THR A 365 -3.58 18.79 -3.52
CA THR A 365 -4.04 20.14 -3.22
C THR A 365 -3.50 21.12 -4.27
N LEU A 366 -4.32 22.09 -4.68
CA LEU A 366 -3.91 23.19 -5.56
C LEU A 366 -2.93 24.15 -4.87
#